data_798126f8326fcb932c037c9c1ace8846
#
_entry.id   798126f8326fcb932c037c9c1ace8846
#
_cell.length_a   1.000
_cell.length_b   1.000
_cell.length_c   1.000
_cell.angle_alpha   90.00
_cell.angle_beta   90.00
_cell.angle_gamma   90.00
#
_symmetry.space_group_name_H-M   'P 1'
#
loop_
_entity.id
_entity.type
_entity.pdbx_description
1 polymer ?
#
loop_
_entity_poly.entity_id
_entity_poly.type
_entity_poly.pdbx_seq_one_letter_code
_entity_poly.pdbx_strand_id
1 'polypeptide(L)'
;NEWLHDTDRLVAFIGGAQIDAYGNVNSTSIGDYHHPKTRFTGSGGANGIATYSNTIIMMQHEKRRFMQKIDYVTSAGWIDGPGGRERKGLPGNRGPIMVVTDRGILKFDEKTKRMYLAGFYPTSSPKDVEENTGFELDVSQAVELEAPDPAVIKLIREEIDPGQAFIKVPVPGEAAK
;
A
#
# COMPACT_ATOMS: atom_id res chain seq x y z
N ASN A 1 5.51 -3.70 -24.42
CA ASN A 1 6.02 -4.32 -23.16
C ASN A 1 7.55 -4.28 -23.02
N GLU A 2 8.30 -4.00 -24.09
CA GLU A 2 9.78 -3.91 -24.07
C GLU A 2 10.29 -2.76 -23.17
N TRP A 3 9.51 -1.70 -23.02
CA TRP A 3 9.84 -0.54 -22.17
C TRP A 3 9.93 -0.85 -20.66
N LEU A 4 9.37 -1.96 -20.21
CA LEU A 4 9.35 -2.35 -18.79
C LEU A 4 10.56 -3.21 -18.38
N HIS A 5 11.37 -3.67 -19.34
CA HIS A 5 12.47 -4.57 -19.07
C HIS A 5 13.75 -3.87 -18.58
N ASP A 6 13.93 -2.58 -18.86
CA ASP A 6 15.22 -1.86 -18.64
C ASP A 6 15.11 -0.70 -17.64
N THR A 7 14.13 -0.70 -16.74
CA THR A 7 13.94 0.48 -15.90
C THR A 7 14.10 0.18 -14.40
N ASP A 8 15.34 0.10 -13.93
CA ASP A 8 15.66 0.22 -12.51
C ASP A 8 15.13 1.54 -11.90
N ARG A 9 14.76 2.48 -12.77
CA ARG A 9 14.25 3.82 -12.41
C ARG A 9 12.73 3.94 -12.40
N LEU A 10 12.00 2.91 -12.86
CA LEU A 10 10.54 2.98 -12.88
C LEU A 10 9.97 2.67 -11.51
N VAL A 11 9.30 3.65 -10.93
CA VAL A 11 8.48 3.51 -9.73
C VAL A 11 7.03 3.81 -10.10
N ALA A 12 6.15 2.90 -9.76
CA ALA A 12 4.74 3.04 -10.07
C ALA A 12 3.87 3.01 -8.80
N PHE A 13 2.76 3.73 -8.85
CA PHE A 13 1.79 3.77 -7.76
C PHE A 13 0.64 2.81 -8.05
N ILE A 14 0.30 1.97 -7.08
CA ILE A 14 -0.86 1.08 -7.13
C ILE A 14 -1.67 1.17 -5.85
N GLY A 15 -2.94 0.79 -5.91
CA GLY A 15 -3.80 0.67 -4.74
C GLY A 15 -4.51 -0.68 -4.72
N GLY A 16 -5.27 -0.93 -3.64
CA GLY A 16 -6.03 -2.16 -3.51
C GLY A 16 -7.03 -2.14 -2.36
N ALA A 17 -7.80 -3.22 -2.27
CA ALA A 17 -8.77 -3.43 -1.20
C ALA A 17 -8.17 -4.15 0.01
N GLN A 18 -7.19 -5.05 -0.22
CA GLN A 18 -6.49 -5.78 0.83
C GLN A 18 -4.99 -5.86 0.50
N ILE A 19 -4.17 -5.93 1.54
CA ILE A 19 -2.72 -6.11 1.47
C ILE A 19 -2.28 -7.05 2.60
N ASP A 20 -1.27 -7.89 2.34
CA ASP A 20 -0.64 -8.71 3.37
C ASP A 20 0.74 -8.19 3.79
N ALA A 21 1.38 -8.88 4.74
CA ALA A 21 2.69 -8.50 5.28
C ALA A 21 3.83 -8.51 4.24
N TYR A 22 3.63 -9.09 3.08
CA TYR A 22 4.61 -9.15 1.98
C TYR A 22 4.27 -8.18 0.83
N GLY A 23 3.26 -7.34 1.03
CA GLY A 23 2.84 -6.37 0.01
C GLY A 23 2.14 -7.00 -1.19
N ASN A 24 1.61 -8.22 -1.07
CA ASN A 24 0.69 -8.74 -2.07
C ASN A 24 -0.62 -7.98 -1.97
N VAL A 25 -1.17 -7.55 -3.10
CA VAL A 25 -2.35 -6.69 -3.15
C VAL A 25 -3.52 -7.39 -3.82
N ASN A 26 -4.69 -7.27 -3.19
CA ASN A 26 -5.95 -7.71 -3.75
C ASN A 26 -6.78 -6.51 -4.21
N SER A 27 -7.13 -6.49 -5.49
CA SER A 27 -8.11 -5.59 -6.12
C SER A 27 -9.13 -6.35 -6.96
N THR A 28 -9.30 -7.66 -6.72
CA THR A 28 -10.18 -8.53 -7.51
C THR A 28 -11.47 -8.87 -6.79
N SER A 29 -11.41 -9.42 -5.58
CA SER A 29 -12.62 -9.85 -4.87
C SER A 29 -12.40 -10.00 -3.37
N ILE A 30 -13.44 -9.82 -2.59
CA ILE A 30 -13.51 -10.15 -1.18
C ILE A 30 -14.31 -11.45 -1.00
N GLY A 31 -13.78 -12.38 -0.23
CA GLY A 31 -14.33 -13.71 -0.02
C GLY A 31 -13.92 -14.69 -1.11
N ASP A 32 -14.68 -15.75 -1.30
CA ASP A 32 -14.42 -16.78 -2.31
C ASP A 32 -14.40 -16.20 -3.73
N TYR A 33 -13.43 -16.61 -4.56
CA TYR A 33 -13.27 -16.07 -5.90
C TYR A 33 -14.47 -16.35 -6.81
N HIS A 34 -15.10 -17.52 -6.69
CA HIS A 34 -16.23 -17.91 -7.54
C HIS A 34 -17.57 -17.38 -7.00
N HIS A 35 -17.67 -17.17 -5.68
CA HIS A 35 -18.85 -16.65 -4.98
C HIS A 35 -18.48 -15.46 -4.08
N PRO A 36 -17.98 -14.35 -4.66
CA PRO A 36 -17.43 -13.25 -3.88
C PRO A 36 -18.52 -12.45 -3.16
N LYS A 37 -18.22 -12.05 -1.92
CA LYS A 37 -19.03 -11.06 -1.21
C LYS A 37 -18.98 -9.69 -1.91
N THR A 38 -17.83 -9.37 -2.49
CA THR A 38 -17.62 -8.14 -3.28
C THR A 38 -16.70 -8.47 -4.45
N ARG A 39 -17.11 -8.05 -5.66
CA ARG A 39 -16.29 -8.12 -6.87
C ARG A 39 -15.85 -6.71 -7.25
N PHE A 40 -14.54 -6.53 -7.47
CA PHE A 40 -13.95 -5.30 -8.00
C PHE A 40 -13.69 -5.43 -9.50
N THR A 41 -13.23 -4.33 -10.09
CA THR A 41 -12.90 -4.26 -11.51
C THR A 41 -11.67 -5.06 -11.94
N GLY A 42 -10.88 -5.54 -10.97
CA GLY A 42 -9.66 -6.30 -11.18
C GLY A 42 -8.41 -5.44 -11.23
N SER A 43 -7.36 -5.95 -11.87
CA SER A 43 -6.04 -5.31 -11.85
C SER A 43 -5.91 -4.10 -12.77
N GLY A 44 -6.65 -4.05 -13.88
CA GLY A 44 -6.22 -3.18 -14.98
C GLY A 44 -4.76 -3.45 -15.33
N GLY A 45 -3.91 -2.42 -15.31
CA GLY A 45 -2.46 -2.56 -15.51
C GLY A 45 -1.67 -2.96 -14.28
N ALA A 46 -2.26 -2.94 -13.07
CA ALA A 46 -1.53 -3.07 -11.81
C ALA A 46 -0.79 -4.41 -11.64
N ASN A 47 -1.33 -5.51 -12.21
CA ASN A 47 -0.64 -6.81 -12.19
C ASN A 47 0.70 -6.75 -12.95
N GLY A 48 0.69 -6.26 -14.20
CA GLY A 48 1.91 -6.11 -15.00
C GLY A 48 2.88 -5.11 -14.38
N ILE A 49 2.37 -3.99 -13.85
CA ILE A 49 3.16 -2.99 -13.14
C ILE A 49 3.87 -3.63 -11.94
N ALA A 50 3.15 -4.34 -11.08
CA ALA A 50 3.72 -5.00 -9.90
C ALA A 50 4.70 -6.13 -10.26
N THR A 51 4.58 -6.70 -11.47
CA THR A 51 5.50 -7.72 -11.97
C THR A 51 6.85 -7.12 -12.34
N TYR A 52 6.87 -6.00 -13.08
CA TYR A 52 8.06 -5.49 -13.75
C TYR A 52 8.62 -4.18 -13.17
N SER A 53 7.94 -3.55 -12.21
CA SER A 53 8.36 -2.27 -11.62
C SER A 53 8.55 -2.36 -10.11
N ASN A 54 9.30 -1.41 -9.56
CA ASN A 54 9.19 -1.10 -8.15
C ASN A 54 7.87 -0.36 -7.89
N THR A 55 7.17 -0.73 -6.83
CA THR A 55 5.85 -0.15 -6.55
C THR A 55 5.78 0.55 -5.20
N ILE A 56 5.05 1.67 -5.19
CA ILE A 56 4.56 2.31 -3.98
C ILE A 56 3.07 1.99 -3.90
N ILE A 57 2.65 1.36 -2.81
CA ILE A 57 1.25 1.00 -2.60
C ILE A 57 0.60 2.11 -1.77
N MET A 58 -0.53 2.65 -2.22
CA MET A 58 -1.27 3.70 -1.52
C MET A 58 -2.65 3.19 -1.14
N MET A 59 -2.98 3.23 0.15
CA MET A 59 -4.29 2.79 0.64
C MET A 59 -4.58 3.29 2.06
N GLN A 60 -5.85 3.31 2.44
CA GLN A 60 -6.24 3.60 3.82
C GLN A 60 -5.79 2.48 4.76
N HIS A 61 -5.31 2.85 5.95
CA HIS A 61 -4.82 1.92 6.95
C HIS A 61 -5.96 1.45 7.85
N GLU A 62 -6.57 0.36 7.48
CA GLU A 62 -7.67 -0.26 8.21
C GLU A 62 -7.42 -1.75 8.41
N LYS A 63 -7.73 -2.29 9.58
CA LYS A 63 -7.51 -3.71 9.91
C LYS A 63 -8.13 -4.68 8.90
N ARG A 64 -9.27 -4.32 8.31
CA ARG A 64 -9.93 -5.11 7.25
C ARG A 64 -9.18 -5.11 5.91
N ARG A 65 -8.23 -4.20 5.73
CA ARG A 65 -7.39 -4.08 4.53
C ARG A 65 -6.01 -4.69 4.73
N PHE A 66 -5.42 -4.50 5.91
CA PHE A 66 -4.12 -5.05 6.28
C PHE A 66 -4.32 -6.42 6.93
N MET A 67 -4.33 -7.48 6.14
CA MET A 67 -4.75 -8.81 6.55
C MET A 67 -3.57 -9.80 6.63
N GLN A 68 -3.63 -10.72 7.59
CA GLN A 68 -2.66 -11.83 7.66
C GLN A 68 -2.65 -12.67 6.37
N LYS A 69 -3.82 -12.83 5.75
CA LYS A 69 -4.01 -13.50 4.46
C LYS A 69 -5.08 -12.79 3.67
N ILE A 70 -4.73 -12.34 2.48
CA ILE A 70 -5.68 -11.71 1.54
C ILE A 70 -6.47 -12.78 0.78
N ASP A 71 -7.68 -12.43 0.36
CA ASP A 71 -8.60 -13.39 -0.28
C ASP A 71 -8.16 -13.75 -1.72
N TYR A 72 -7.46 -12.85 -2.39
CA TYR A 72 -6.95 -13.04 -3.74
C TYR A 72 -5.68 -12.22 -3.97
N VAL A 73 -4.69 -12.75 -4.69
CA VAL A 73 -3.50 -12.00 -5.10
C VAL A 73 -3.70 -11.48 -6.51
N THR A 74 -4.03 -10.19 -6.63
CA THR A 74 -4.15 -9.52 -7.92
C THR A 74 -2.81 -9.03 -8.42
N SER A 75 -2.05 -8.38 -7.54
CA SER A 75 -0.73 -7.82 -7.84
C SER A 75 0.28 -8.40 -6.85
N ALA A 76 1.31 -9.04 -7.39
CA ALA A 76 2.30 -9.73 -6.60
C ALA A 76 3.23 -8.77 -5.88
N GLY A 77 3.32 -8.91 -4.56
CA GLY A 77 4.36 -8.33 -3.74
C GLY A 77 5.61 -9.23 -3.65
N TRP A 78 6.12 -9.42 -2.46
CA TRP A 78 7.24 -10.34 -2.17
C TRP A 78 6.79 -11.80 -1.99
N ILE A 79 5.52 -12.11 -2.30
CA ILE A 79 4.85 -13.42 -2.25
C ILE A 79 4.82 -13.97 -0.82
N ASP A 80 5.77 -14.77 -0.44
CA ASP A 80 5.91 -15.43 0.85
C ASP A 80 7.29 -15.16 1.49
N GLY A 81 8.01 -14.15 0.98
CA GLY A 81 9.30 -13.71 1.51
C GLY A 81 10.47 -13.92 0.55
N PRO A 82 11.68 -14.11 1.08
CA PRO A 82 12.90 -14.21 0.28
C PRO A 82 12.83 -15.29 -0.80
N GLY A 83 13.17 -14.93 -2.03
CA GLY A 83 13.09 -15.84 -3.18
C GLY A 83 11.67 -16.20 -3.63
N GLY A 84 10.64 -15.65 -2.99
CA GLY A 84 9.23 -15.94 -3.31
C GLY A 84 8.84 -15.57 -4.73
N ARG A 85 9.32 -14.43 -5.19
CA ARG A 85 9.08 -13.96 -6.56
C ARG A 85 9.73 -14.89 -7.59
N GLU A 86 10.99 -15.23 -7.41
CA GLU A 86 11.75 -16.09 -8.31
C GLU A 86 11.13 -17.49 -8.41
N ARG A 87 10.66 -18.05 -7.28
CA ARG A 87 9.95 -19.36 -7.28
C ARG A 87 8.64 -19.31 -8.09
N LYS A 88 8.08 -18.12 -8.30
CA LYS A 88 6.88 -17.90 -9.12
C LYS A 88 7.19 -17.41 -10.55
N GLY A 89 8.48 -17.38 -10.95
CA GLY A 89 8.90 -16.91 -12.26
C GLY A 89 8.81 -15.39 -12.43
N LEU A 90 8.79 -14.64 -11.32
CA LEU A 90 8.77 -13.18 -11.34
C LEU A 90 10.18 -12.61 -11.11
N PRO A 91 10.49 -11.40 -11.62
CA PRO A 91 11.76 -10.74 -11.35
C PRO A 91 11.97 -10.51 -9.84
N GLY A 92 13.06 -11.04 -9.29
CA GLY A 92 13.36 -10.94 -7.85
C GLY A 92 13.93 -9.58 -7.43
N ASN A 93 14.40 -8.79 -8.38
CA ASN A 93 14.93 -7.44 -8.17
C ASN A 93 13.87 -6.32 -8.30
N ARG A 94 12.60 -6.68 -8.42
CA ARG A 94 11.45 -5.78 -8.50
C ARG A 94 10.43 -6.16 -7.42
N GLY A 95 9.62 -5.21 -6.99
CA GLY A 95 8.55 -5.44 -6.02
C GLY A 95 8.16 -4.19 -5.27
N PRO A 96 7.31 -4.32 -4.25
CA PRO A 96 6.92 -3.19 -3.44
C PRO A 96 8.10 -2.69 -2.60
N ILE A 97 8.31 -1.36 -2.65
CA ILE A 97 9.36 -0.70 -1.86
C ILE A 97 8.79 0.07 -0.68
N MET A 98 7.50 0.45 -0.76
CA MET A 98 6.86 1.28 0.24
C MET A 98 5.35 1.10 0.21
N VAL A 99 4.71 1.25 1.37
CA VAL A 99 3.27 1.42 1.51
C VAL A 99 3.02 2.75 2.20
N VAL A 100 2.24 3.62 1.55
CA VAL A 100 1.85 4.93 2.07
C VAL A 100 0.38 4.86 2.47
N THR A 101 0.09 5.25 3.68
CA THR A 101 -1.26 5.22 4.24
C THR A 101 -1.65 6.58 4.84
N ASP A 102 -2.85 6.70 5.33
CA ASP A 102 -3.31 7.86 6.11
C ASP A 102 -2.76 7.90 7.55
N ARG A 103 -2.05 6.83 8.01
CA ARG A 103 -1.45 6.74 9.36
C ARG A 103 0.06 6.81 9.38
N GLY A 104 0.71 6.42 8.28
CA GLY A 104 2.17 6.40 8.23
C GLY A 104 2.71 5.74 6.96
N ILE A 105 4.00 5.52 6.98
CA ILE A 105 4.78 4.93 5.90
C ILE A 105 5.39 3.61 6.38
N LEU A 106 5.10 2.55 5.64
CA LEU A 106 5.67 1.24 5.87
C LEU A 106 6.68 0.91 4.77
N LYS A 107 7.71 0.16 5.12
CA LYS A 107 8.74 -0.34 4.20
C LYS A 107 8.90 -1.85 4.37
N PHE A 108 9.75 -2.45 3.57
CA PHE A 108 9.99 -3.88 3.60
C PHE A 108 11.43 -4.16 4.05
N ASP A 109 11.57 -5.04 5.02
CA ASP A 109 12.88 -5.49 5.50
C ASP A 109 13.60 -6.25 4.38
N GLU A 110 14.88 -5.99 4.20
CA GLU A 110 15.66 -6.55 3.08
C GLU A 110 15.85 -8.07 3.15
N LYS A 111 15.92 -8.62 4.37
CA LYS A 111 16.18 -10.03 4.59
C LYS A 111 14.91 -10.86 4.61
N THR A 112 13.90 -10.40 5.33
CA THR A 112 12.64 -11.14 5.51
C THR A 112 11.60 -10.80 4.47
N LYS A 113 11.74 -9.67 3.79
CA LYS A 113 10.75 -9.09 2.88
C LYS A 113 9.40 -8.79 3.55
N ARG A 114 9.36 -8.80 4.88
CA ARG A 114 8.16 -8.42 5.64
C ARG A 114 8.07 -6.91 5.80
N MET A 115 6.84 -6.43 5.84
CA MET A 115 6.52 -5.04 6.10
C MET A 115 6.85 -4.66 7.54
N TYR A 116 7.38 -3.45 7.75
CA TYR A 116 7.59 -2.82 9.05
C TYR A 116 7.19 -1.36 8.99
N LEU A 117 6.86 -0.76 10.14
CA LEU A 117 6.56 0.67 10.23
C LEU A 117 7.86 1.48 10.22
N ALA A 118 8.06 2.25 9.15
CA ALA A 118 9.23 3.13 9.02
C ALA A 118 8.97 4.51 9.61
N GLY A 119 7.74 5.02 9.51
CA GLY A 119 7.37 6.30 10.08
C GLY A 119 5.86 6.45 10.25
N PHE A 120 5.44 7.26 11.21
CA PHE A 120 4.04 7.57 11.48
C PHE A 120 3.80 9.09 11.45
N TYR A 121 2.60 9.49 11.02
CA TYR A 121 2.23 10.91 11.01
C TYR A 121 1.91 11.42 12.41
N PRO A 122 2.06 12.75 12.68
CA PRO A 122 1.72 13.34 13.98
C PRO A 122 0.28 13.14 14.44
N THR A 123 -0.62 12.79 13.51
CA THR A 123 -2.03 12.47 13.78
C THR A 123 -2.26 11.00 14.16
N SER A 124 -1.19 10.19 14.23
CA SER A 124 -1.22 8.76 14.51
C SER A 124 -0.15 8.38 15.56
N SER A 125 0.00 7.09 15.82
CA SER A 125 1.06 6.54 16.68
C SER A 125 1.43 5.13 16.23
N PRO A 126 2.60 4.59 16.63
CA PRO A 126 2.95 3.20 16.34
C PRO A 126 1.89 2.21 16.83
N LYS A 127 1.32 2.46 18.01
CA LYS A 127 0.25 1.63 18.58
C LYS A 127 -1.02 1.69 17.74
N ASP A 128 -1.42 2.87 17.27
CA ASP A 128 -2.60 3.02 16.42
C ASP A 128 -2.42 2.31 15.08
N VAL A 129 -1.22 2.35 14.49
CA VAL A 129 -0.89 1.60 13.27
C VAL A 129 -0.97 0.10 13.52
N GLU A 130 -0.38 -0.39 14.60
CA GLU A 130 -0.37 -1.81 14.97
C GLU A 130 -1.79 -2.35 15.22
N GLU A 131 -2.62 -1.63 15.96
CA GLU A 131 -4.01 -2.00 16.24
C GLU A 131 -4.89 -2.09 14.99
N ASN A 132 -4.56 -1.30 13.97
CA ASN A 132 -5.22 -1.29 12.66
C ASN A 132 -4.56 -2.21 11.62
N THR A 133 -3.57 -3.01 12.03
CA THR A 133 -2.93 -4.05 11.20
C THR A 133 -3.40 -5.44 11.63
N GLY A 134 -3.70 -6.30 10.67
CA GLY A 134 -4.19 -7.67 10.90
C GLY A 134 -3.10 -8.74 10.94
N PHE A 135 -1.83 -8.34 10.93
CA PHE A 135 -0.65 -9.20 11.06
C PHE A 135 0.35 -8.58 12.04
N GLU A 136 1.29 -9.36 12.51
CA GLU A 136 2.39 -8.87 13.34
C GLU A 136 3.25 -7.87 12.56
N LEU A 137 3.31 -6.64 13.04
CA LEU A 137 4.03 -5.53 12.42
C LEU A 137 5.18 -5.09 13.35
N ASP A 138 6.40 -5.07 12.82
CA ASP A 138 7.52 -4.47 13.53
C ASP A 138 7.39 -2.94 13.51
N VAL A 139 7.25 -2.35 14.69
CA VAL A 139 7.16 -0.90 14.91
C VAL A 139 8.41 -0.34 15.63
N SER A 140 9.42 -1.17 15.89
CA SER A 140 10.58 -0.81 16.71
C SER A 140 11.45 0.30 16.10
N GLN A 141 11.41 0.46 14.78
CA GLN A 141 12.18 1.45 14.02
C GLN A 141 11.35 2.67 13.63
N ALA A 142 10.10 2.75 14.07
CA ALA A 142 9.18 3.82 13.66
C ALA A 142 9.63 5.18 14.20
N VAL A 143 9.68 6.17 13.31
CA VAL A 143 9.97 7.57 13.66
C VAL A 143 8.76 8.45 13.35
N GLU A 144 8.56 9.51 14.14
CA GLU A 144 7.54 10.50 13.82
C GLU A 144 7.97 11.30 12.59
N LEU A 145 7.08 11.40 11.61
CA LEU A 145 7.30 12.14 10.36
C LEU A 145 7.00 13.62 10.59
N GLU A 146 7.74 14.48 9.91
CA GLU A 146 7.43 15.90 9.90
C GLU A 146 6.07 16.16 9.24
N ALA A 147 5.31 17.11 9.81
CA ALA A 147 4.09 17.57 9.21
C ALA A 147 4.39 18.25 7.85
N PRO A 148 3.51 18.13 6.86
CA PRO A 148 3.68 18.84 5.59
C PRO A 148 3.75 20.36 5.81
N ASP A 149 4.54 21.05 4.98
CA ASP A 149 4.61 22.50 4.99
C ASP A 149 3.19 23.12 4.84
N PRO A 150 2.75 24.00 5.76
CA PRO A 150 1.45 24.66 5.67
C PRO A 150 1.23 25.40 4.34
N ALA A 151 2.28 25.92 3.71
CA ALA A 151 2.19 26.56 2.39
C ALA A 151 1.81 25.57 1.29
N VAL A 152 2.34 24.34 1.33
CA VAL A 152 1.97 23.26 0.39
C VAL A 152 0.51 22.84 0.60
N ILE A 153 0.08 22.70 1.85
CA ILE A 153 -1.31 22.38 2.16
C ILE A 153 -2.26 23.47 1.66
N LYS A 154 -1.90 24.73 1.87
CA LYS A 154 -2.68 25.88 1.38
C LYS A 154 -2.77 25.87 -0.16
N LEU A 155 -1.65 25.69 -0.85
CA LEU A 155 -1.60 25.60 -2.31
C LEU A 155 -2.54 24.51 -2.84
N ILE A 156 -2.49 23.30 -2.25
CA ILE A 156 -3.36 22.20 -2.65
C ILE A 156 -4.83 22.56 -2.46
N ARG A 157 -5.20 23.11 -1.31
CA ARG A 157 -6.60 23.38 -0.93
C ARG A 157 -7.21 24.59 -1.63
N GLU A 158 -6.43 25.61 -1.91
CA GLU A 158 -6.95 26.87 -2.43
C GLU A 158 -6.78 27.01 -3.94
N GLU A 159 -5.74 26.40 -4.53
CA GLU A 159 -5.41 26.59 -5.94
C GLU A 159 -5.53 25.29 -6.77
N ILE A 160 -5.04 24.14 -6.26
CA ILE A 160 -5.00 22.91 -7.03
C ILE A 160 -6.34 22.17 -6.96
N ASP A 161 -6.89 21.99 -5.76
CA ASP A 161 -8.15 21.25 -5.53
C ASP A 161 -9.13 22.00 -4.62
N PRO A 162 -9.52 23.24 -4.95
CA PRO A 162 -10.41 24.05 -4.12
C PRO A 162 -11.81 23.43 -3.98
N GLY A 163 -12.22 22.63 -4.96
CA GLY A 163 -13.48 21.88 -4.94
C GLY A 163 -13.43 20.55 -4.20
N GLN A 164 -12.28 20.17 -3.64
CA GLN A 164 -12.06 18.87 -2.98
C GLN A 164 -12.49 17.66 -3.84
N ALA A 165 -12.24 17.75 -5.14
CA ALA A 165 -12.62 16.70 -6.10
C ALA A 165 -11.72 15.47 -5.96
N PHE A 166 -10.45 15.66 -5.61
CA PHE A 166 -9.45 14.62 -5.48
C PHE A 166 -9.09 14.33 -4.02
N ILE A 167 -8.89 15.38 -3.21
CA ILE A 167 -8.46 15.29 -1.82
C ILE A 167 -9.57 15.81 -0.91
N LYS A 168 -10.46 14.89 -0.49
CA LYS A 168 -11.49 15.22 0.49
C LYS A 168 -10.86 15.44 1.86
N VAL A 169 -11.04 16.63 2.42
CA VAL A 169 -10.68 16.89 3.81
C VAL A 169 -11.83 16.39 4.69
N PRO A 170 -11.60 15.47 5.63
CA PRO A 170 -12.64 15.07 6.57
C PRO A 170 -13.16 16.30 7.33
N VAL A 171 -14.46 16.51 7.31
CA VAL A 171 -15.08 17.53 8.16
C VAL A 171 -15.02 17.01 9.60
N PRO A 172 -14.52 17.79 10.58
CA PRO A 172 -14.53 17.35 11.97
C PRO A 172 -15.95 16.95 12.40
N GLY A 173 -16.16 15.68 12.74
CA GLY A 173 -17.47 15.14 13.14
C GLY A 173 -18.22 14.31 12.08
N GLU A 174 -17.78 14.24 10.83
CA GLU A 174 -18.29 13.27 9.87
C GLU A 174 -17.45 11.99 9.92
N ALA A 175 -18.07 10.91 10.41
CA ALA A 175 -17.50 9.58 10.27
C ALA A 175 -17.40 9.23 8.79
N ALA A 176 -16.26 8.70 8.36
CA ALA A 176 -16.07 8.20 6.99
C ALA A 176 -17.18 7.19 6.66
N LYS A 177 -18.04 7.55 5.71
CA LYS A 177 -19.09 6.66 5.17
C LYS A 177 -18.51 5.65 4.20
#